data_b0a1da19214c4dd1156e1857f5dfba7e
#
_entry.id   b0a1da19214c4dd1156e1857f5dfba7e
#
_cell.length_a   1.000
_cell.length_b   1.000
_cell.length_c   1.000
_cell.angle_alpha   90.00
_cell.angle_beta   90.00
_cell.angle_gamma   90.00
#
_symmetry.space_group_name_H-M   'P 1'
#
loop_
_entity.id
_entity.type
_entity.pdbx_description
1 polymer ?
#
loop_
_entity_poly.entity_id
_entity_poly.type
_entity_poly.pdbx_seq_one_letter_code
_entity_poly.pdbx_strand_id
1 'polypeptide(L)'
;MIKQIKFVSIPVRDQNRALDFYTDKLGFTIITDQPFDEKQRWIELRIPRAETRVVLFTAEGEEKRIGSFMNISYTSDDIGKTYEELKKRGVEFEGPPQKQPWGTYTTFKDSEGNRFVLSSDRIFVSSC
;
A
#
# COMPACT_ATOMS: atom_id res chain seq x y z
N MET A 1 -13.14 7.03 -23.13
CA MET A 1 -13.17 7.74 -21.84
C MET A 1 -12.34 7.00 -20.81
N ILE A 2 -11.75 7.73 -19.90
CA ILE A 2 -11.00 7.10 -18.79
C ILE A 2 -11.98 6.27 -17.97
N LYS A 3 -11.56 5.09 -17.59
CA LYS A 3 -12.40 4.13 -16.91
C LYS A 3 -12.06 3.96 -15.42
N GLN A 4 -10.78 3.93 -15.11
CA GLN A 4 -10.33 3.71 -13.74
C GLN A 4 -8.83 3.92 -13.64
N ILE A 5 -8.32 3.92 -12.43
CA ILE A 5 -6.88 3.88 -12.21
C ILE A 5 -6.46 2.42 -12.34
N LYS A 6 -5.58 2.14 -13.29
CA LYS A 6 -5.14 0.77 -13.54
C LYS A 6 -4.21 0.28 -12.44
N PHE A 7 -3.20 1.08 -12.11
CA PHE A 7 -2.28 0.74 -11.04
C PHE A 7 -1.64 2.00 -10.46
N VAL A 8 -1.06 1.86 -9.28
CA VAL A 8 -0.19 2.88 -8.70
C VAL A 8 1.19 2.27 -8.53
N SER A 9 2.23 3.04 -8.84
CA SER A 9 3.61 2.59 -8.67
C SER A 9 4.13 3.03 -7.32
N ILE A 10 4.79 2.10 -6.64
CA ILE A 10 5.43 2.36 -5.36
C ILE A 10 6.92 2.19 -5.59
N PRO A 11 7.71 3.26 -5.42
CA PRO A 11 9.15 3.16 -5.63
C PRO A 11 9.81 2.37 -4.52
N VAL A 12 10.66 1.43 -4.91
CA VAL A 12 11.35 0.55 -3.96
C VAL A 12 12.80 0.39 -4.41
N ARG A 13 13.69 0.26 -3.44
CA ARG A 13 15.11 0.05 -3.72
C ARG A 13 15.41 -1.43 -3.87
N ASP A 14 14.80 -2.24 -3.02
CA ASP A 14 15.02 -3.70 -3.00
C ASP A 14 13.70 -4.39 -3.34
N GLN A 15 13.56 -4.79 -4.60
CA GLN A 15 12.30 -5.37 -5.07
C GLN A 15 11.98 -6.70 -4.41
N ASN A 16 12.99 -7.54 -4.12
CA ASN A 16 12.73 -8.82 -3.47
C ASN A 16 12.20 -8.63 -2.05
N ARG A 17 12.82 -7.74 -1.32
CA ARG A 17 12.40 -7.44 0.05
C ARG A 17 11.01 -6.81 0.07
N ALA A 18 10.76 -5.90 -0.87
CA ALA A 18 9.44 -5.29 -0.98
C ALA A 18 8.38 -6.32 -1.35
N LEU A 19 8.69 -7.20 -2.28
CA LEU A 19 7.76 -8.25 -2.68
C LEU A 19 7.37 -9.12 -1.49
N ASP A 20 8.33 -9.52 -0.67
CA ASP A 20 8.06 -10.29 0.54
C ASP A 20 7.15 -9.54 1.49
N PHE A 21 7.40 -8.25 1.68
CA PHE A 21 6.57 -7.44 2.57
C PHE A 21 5.13 -7.38 2.09
N TYR A 22 4.93 -7.06 0.83
CA TYR A 22 3.58 -6.88 0.30
C TYR A 22 2.80 -8.18 0.21
N THR A 23 3.47 -9.29 -0.08
CA THR A 23 2.79 -10.59 -0.15
C THR A 23 2.60 -11.21 1.23
N ASP A 24 3.66 -11.29 2.03
CA ASP A 24 3.62 -12.00 3.31
C ASP A 24 2.92 -11.20 4.39
N LYS A 25 3.15 -9.89 4.45
CA LYS A 25 2.57 -9.08 5.53
C LYS A 25 1.25 -8.45 5.15
N LEU A 26 1.15 -7.87 3.96
CA LEU A 26 -0.10 -7.23 3.54
C LEU A 26 -1.08 -8.19 2.86
N GLY A 27 -0.62 -9.35 2.42
CA GLY A 27 -1.50 -10.33 1.81
C GLY A 27 -1.85 -10.08 0.35
N PHE A 28 -1.07 -9.24 -0.34
CA PHE A 28 -1.28 -9.01 -1.76
C PHE A 28 -0.81 -10.23 -2.55
N THR A 29 -1.32 -10.40 -3.76
CA THR A 29 -0.95 -11.54 -4.61
C THR A 29 -0.25 -11.07 -5.87
N ILE A 30 0.66 -11.89 -6.38
CA ILE A 30 1.43 -11.56 -7.58
C ILE A 30 0.59 -11.80 -8.83
N ILE A 31 0.49 -10.78 -9.67
CA ILE A 31 -0.13 -10.92 -10.98
C ILE A 31 0.96 -11.18 -12.02
N THR A 32 2.02 -10.40 -11.95
CA THR A 32 3.11 -10.46 -12.91
C THR A 32 4.42 -10.14 -12.21
N ASP A 33 5.46 -10.87 -12.54
CA ASP A 33 6.81 -10.59 -12.07
C ASP A 33 7.74 -10.97 -13.22
N GLN A 34 8.10 -10.00 -14.03
CA GLN A 34 8.87 -10.21 -15.26
C GLN A 34 10.04 -9.26 -15.35
N PRO A 35 11.12 -9.68 -16.02
CA PRO A 35 12.24 -8.77 -16.26
C PRO A 35 11.74 -7.54 -17.01
N PHE A 36 12.19 -6.37 -16.61
CA PHE A 36 11.92 -5.12 -17.31
C PHE A 36 13.17 -4.61 -18.01
N ASP A 37 14.24 -4.43 -17.24
CA ASP A 37 15.55 -4.05 -17.77
C ASP A 37 16.63 -4.69 -16.92
N GLU A 38 17.87 -4.24 -17.04
CA GLU A 38 18.99 -4.81 -16.31
C GLU A 38 18.93 -4.56 -14.81
N LYS A 39 18.17 -3.54 -14.40
CA LYS A 39 18.11 -3.12 -13.00
C LYS A 39 16.87 -3.56 -12.27
N GLN A 40 15.76 -3.67 -12.96
CA GLN A 40 14.47 -3.88 -12.32
C GLN A 40 13.63 -4.90 -13.06
N ARG A 41 12.73 -5.51 -12.29
CA ARG A 41 11.64 -6.33 -12.81
C ARG A 41 10.37 -5.50 -12.77
N TRP A 42 9.39 -5.87 -13.57
CA TRP A 42 8.06 -5.32 -13.47
C TRP A 42 7.26 -6.24 -12.56
N ILE A 43 6.96 -5.78 -11.35
CA ILE A 43 6.23 -6.58 -10.37
C ILE A 43 4.89 -5.92 -10.12
N GLU A 44 3.85 -6.61 -10.53
CA GLU A 44 2.49 -6.10 -10.41
C GLU A 44 1.70 -6.99 -9.47
N LEU A 45 1.07 -6.36 -8.47
CA LEU A 45 0.37 -7.06 -7.39
C LEU A 45 -1.10 -6.70 -7.39
N ARG A 46 -1.90 -7.65 -6.95
CA ARG A 46 -3.33 -7.47 -6.74
C ARG A 46 -3.61 -7.33 -5.24
N ILE A 47 -4.37 -6.31 -4.89
CA ILE A 47 -4.99 -6.24 -3.59
C ILE A 47 -6.23 -7.13 -3.69
N PRO A 48 -6.41 -8.14 -2.83
CA PRO A 48 -7.58 -9.02 -2.95
C PRO A 48 -8.87 -8.22 -3.00
N ARG A 49 -9.71 -8.54 -3.98
CA ARG A 49 -11.02 -7.92 -4.21
C ARG A 49 -10.96 -6.47 -4.71
N ALA A 50 -9.79 -5.96 -5.07
CA ALA A 50 -9.69 -4.62 -5.62
C ALA A 50 -9.33 -4.66 -7.10
N GLU A 51 -9.69 -3.61 -7.82
CA GLU A 51 -9.34 -3.51 -9.23
C GLU A 51 -8.04 -2.75 -9.44
N THR A 52 -7.80 -1.73 -8.63
CA THR A 52 -6.55 -0.98 -8.71
C THR A 52 -5.40 -1.85 -8.23
N ARG A 53 -4.36 -1.93 -9.04
CA ARG A 53 -3.19 -2.75 -8.74
C ARG A 53 -2.05 -1.93 -8.18
N VAL A 54 -1.12 -2.60 -7.55
CA VAL A 54 0.09 -1.98 -7.01
C VAL A 54 1.28 -2.53 -7.78
N VAL A 55 2.16 -1.64 -8.23
CA VAL A 55 3.36 -2.03 -8.95
C VAL A 55 4.58 -1.62 -8.12
N LEU A 56 5.46 -2.58 -7.85
CA LEU A 56 6.70 -2.33 -7.11
C LEU A 56 7.79 -2.03 -8.13
N PHE A 57 7.94 -0.77 -8.46
CA PHE A 57 8.84 -0.34 -9.52
C PHE A 57 9.19 1.12 -9.33
N THR A 58 10.46 1.46 -9.53
CA THR A 58 10.91 2.84 -9.41
C THR A 58 11.17 3.40 -10.80
N ALA A 59 10.34 4.32 -11.24
CA ALA A 59 10.54 5.01 -12.50
C ALA A 59 11.79 5.88 -12.43
N GLU A 60 12.42 6.10 -13.57
CA GLU A 60 13.60 6.93 -13.64
C GLU A 60 13.34 8.32 -13.06
N GLY A 61 14.20 8.75 -12.17
CA GLY A 61 14.06 10.04 -11.52
C GLY A 61 13.20 10.01 -10.26
N GLU A 62 12.58 8.88 -9.91
CA GLU A 62 11.70 8.77 -8.76
C GLU A 62 12.39 8.18 -7.54
N GLU A 63 13.69 7.93 -7.60
CA GLU A 63 14.43 7.34 -6.49
C GLU A 63 14.33 8.18 -5.22
N LYS A 64 14.19 9.48 -5.36
CA LYS A 64 14.07 10.40 -4.22
C LYS A 64 12.82 10.17 -3.40
N ARG A 65 11.81 9.57 -4.00
CA ARG A 65 10.54 9.35 -3.31
C ARG A 65 10.56 8.16 -2.37
N ILE A 66 11.55 7.27 -2.53
CA ILE A 66 11.64 6.10 -1.66
C ILE A 66 11.78 6.55 -0.21
N GLY A 67 10.92 6.03 0.66
CA GLY A 67 10.94 6.37 2.08
C GLY A 67 10.11 7.59 2.44
N SER A 68 9.33 8.13 1.52
CA SER A 68 8.50 9.30 1.77
C SER A 68 7.03 8.91 1.93
N PHE A 69 6.20 9.91 2.21
CA PHE A 69 4.75 9.71 2.23
C PHE A 69 4.25 9.57 0.80
N MET A 70 3.53 8.50 0.53
CA MET A 70 3.15 8.16 -0.83
C MET A 70 1.87 8.82 -1.31
N ASN A 71 1.13 9.49 -0.44
CA ASN A 71 -0.19 10.09 -0.76
C ASN A 71 -1.18 9.02 -1.23
N ILE A 72 -1.09 7.85 -0.64
CA ILE A 72 -1.96 6.71 -0.92
C ILE A 72 -2.63 6.30 0.37
N SER A 73 -3.95 6.10 0.31
CA SER A 73 -4.70 5.57 1.43
C SER A 73 -5.29 4.24 1.03
N TYR A 74 -5.00 3.21 1.83
CA TYR A 74 -5.66 1.93 1.72
C TYR A 74 -6.86 1.95 2.65
N THR A 75 -7.90 1.21 2.31
CA THR A 75 -9.06 1.11 3.20
C THR A 75 -9.19 -0.30 3.77
N SER A 76 -9.87 -0.37 4.91
CA SER A 76 -10.23 -1.64 5.53
C SER A 76 -11.67 -1.56 6.00
N ASP A 77 -12.38 -2.67 5.88
CA ASP A 77 -13.74 -2.76 6.39
C ASP A 77 -13.76 -2.90 7.92
N ASP A 78 -12.62 -3.22 8.52
CA ASP A 78 -12.49 -3.29 9.98
C ASP A 78 -11.07 -2.85 10.32
N ILE A 79 -10.87 -1.55 10.47
CA ILE A 79 -9.54 -0.98 10.65
C ILE A 79 -8.87 -1.43 11.95
N GLY A 80 -9.64 -1.58 13.02
CA GLY A 80 -9.07 -2.04 14.28
C GLY A 80 -8.50 -3.44 14.19
N LYS A 81 -9.24 -4.33 13.55
CA LYS A 81 -8.80 -5.71 13.36
C LYS A 81 -7.60 -5.78 12.41
N THR A 82 -7.65 -5.02 11.33
CA THR A 82 -6.55 -4.97 10.37
C THR A 82 -5.29 -4.44 11.03
N TYR A 83 -5.40 -3.38 11.81
CA TYR A 83 -4.28 -2.81 12.55
C TYR A 83 -3.62 -3.87 13.45
N GLU A 84 -4.42 -4.56 14.26
CA GLU A 84 -3.89 -5.58 15.17
C GLU A 84 -3.22 -6.72 14.41
N GLU A 85 -3.83 -7.17 13.34
CA GLU A 85 -3.29 -8.27 12.55
C GLU A 85 -1.98 -7.90 11.87
N LEU A 86 -1.93 -6.74 11.23
CA LEU A 86 -0.71 -6.29 10.56
C LEU A 86 0.40 -6.01 11.56
N LYS A 87 0.05 -5.47 12.73
CA LYS A 87 1.04 -5.23 13.77
C LYS A 87 1.66 -6.54 14.24
N LYS A 88 0.86 -7.60 14.38
CA LYS A 88 1.38 -8.92 14.72
C LYS A 88 2.34 -9.45 13.67
N ARG A 89 2.11 -9.11 12.41
CA ARG A 89 2.99 -9.52 11.32
C ARG A 89 4.25 -8.68 11.22
N GLY A 90 4.39 -7.68 12.08
CA GLY A 90 5.57 -6.85 12.11
C GLY A 90 5.50 -5.59 11.29
N VAL A 91 4.31 -5.19 10.83
CA VAL A 91 4.15 -3.92 10.14
C VAL A 91 4.27 -2.78 11.14
N GLU A 92 5.07 -1.79 10.80
CA GLU A 92 5.33 -0.66 11.68
C GLU A 92 4.29 0.43 11.46
N PHE A 93 3.59 0.82 12.53
CA PHE A 93 2.58 1.89 12.50
C PHE A 93 3.09 3.08 13.29
N GLU A 94 2.67 4.28 12.91
CA GLU A 94 3.01 5.49 13.66
C GLU A 94 2.23 5.59 14.96
N GLY A 95 1.12 4.88 15.06
CA GLY A 95 0.29 4.84 16.26
C GLY A 95 -0.99 4.09 16.01
N PRO A 96 -1.82 3.91 17.04
CA PRO A 96 -3.10 3.22 16.85
C PRO A 96 -4.05 4.06 16.02
N PRO A 97 -5.09 3.42 15.45
CA PRO A 97 -6.09 4.14 14.68
C PRO A 97 -6.73 5.27 15.48
N GLN A 98 -6.88 6.41 14.85
CA GLN A 98 -7.47 7.60 15.45
C GLN A 98 -8.78 7.94 14.78
N LYS A 99 -9.80 8.20 15.59
CA LYS A 99 -11.12 8.54 15.08
C LYS A 99 -11.20 10.03 14.78
N GLN A 100 -11.67 10.35 13.60
CA GLN A 100 -11.87 11.72 13.15
C GLN A 100 -13.32 11.87 12.66
N PRO A 101 -13.82 13.10 12.49
CA PRO A 101 -15.19 13.27 11.97
C PRO A 101 -15.44 12.62 10.63
N TRP A 102 -14.42 12.48 9.80
CA TRP A 102 -14.53 11.90 8.46
C TRP A 102 -14.23 10.39 8.42
N GLY A 103 -13.80 9.82 9.52
CA GLY A 103 -13.48 8.39 9.57
C GLY A 103 -12.32 8.12 10.52
N THR A 104 -11.88 6.87 10.54
CA THR A 104 -10.78 6.43 11.39
C THR A 104 -9.58 6.10 10.54
N TYR A 105 -8.39 6.48 10.97
CA TYR A 105 -7.18 6.25 10.18
C TYR A 105 -5.94 6.03 11.05
N THR A 106 -4.93 5.46 10.45
CA THR A 106 -3.57 5.40 11.00
C THR A 106 -2.60 5.39 9.83
N THR A 107 -1.31 5.47 10.12
CA THR A 107 -0.26 5.49 9.10
C THR A 107 0.72 4.35 9.36
N PHE A 108 1.15 3.68 8.31
CA PHE A 108 2.11 2.59 8.44
C PHE A 108 3.20 2.72 7.38
N LYS A 109 4.28 1.97 7.59
CA LYS A 109 5.44 1.95 6.70
C LYS A 109 5.57 0.60 6.03
N ASP A 110 6.00 0.59 4.78
CA ASP A 110 6.41 -0.65 4.13
C ASP A 110 7.90 -0.93 4.42
N SER A 111 8.45 -1.94 3.74
CA SER A 111 9.84 -2.36 3.94
C SER A 111 10.86 -1.31 3.52
N GLU A 112 10.46 -0.34 2.72
CA GLU A 112 11.34 0.72 2.21
C GLU A 112 11.19 2.01 3.00
N GLY A 113 10.33 2.00 4.01
CA GLY A 113 10.03 3.21 4.76
C GLY A 113 8.99 4.10 4.10
N ASN A 114 8.42 3.67 2.99
CA ASN A 114 7.32 4.39 2.35
C ASN A 114 6.12 4.41 3.29
N ARG A 115 5.48 5.57 3.41
CA ARG A 115 4.38 5.72 4.37
C ARG A 115 3.05 5.83 3.65
N PHE A 116 2.07 5.14 4.20
CA PHE A 116 0.72 5.04 3.67
C PHE A 116 -0.29 5.26 4.76
N VAL A 117 -1.45 5.75 4.38
CA VAL A 117 -2.59 5.84 5.28
C VAL A 117 -3.38 4.53 5.19
N LEU A 118 -3.84 4.05 6.33
CA LEU A 118 -4.83 3.00 6.41
C LEU A 118 -6.07 3.64 7.04
N SER A 119 -7.20 3.62 6.34
CA SER A 119 -8.40 4.26 6.84
C SER A 119 -9.59 3.32 6.80
N SER A 120 -10.62 3.65 7.56
CA SER A 120 -11.86 2.90 7.50
C SER A 120 -12.48 3.09 6.11
N ASP A 121 -13.16 2.06 5.63
CA ASP A 121 -13.80 2.17 4.32
C ASP A 121 -15.08 2.99 4.41
N ARG A 122 -15.52 3.29 5.62
CA ARG A 122 -16.70 4.11 5.83
C ARG A 122 -16.30 5.57 5.94
N ILE A 123 -16.67 6.33 4.94
CA ILE A 123 -16.56 7.76 4.99
C ILE A 123 -17.76 8.25 5.79
N PHE A 124 -17.55 9.18 6.70
CA PHE A 124 -18.66 9.77 7.39
C PHE A 124 -19.56 10.50 6.40
N VAL A 125 -20.79 10.04 6.30
CA VAL A 125 -21.76 10.67 5.43
C VAL A 125 -22.84 11.25 6.33
N SER A 126 -22.85 12.54 6.41
CA SER A 126 -23.78 13.21 7.31
C SER A 126 -25.20 13.15 6.86
N SER A 127 -25.41 12.66 5.69
CA SER A 127 -26.73 12.65 5.12
C SER A 127 -27.62 11.59 5.66
N CYS A 128 -27.09 10.81 6.47
CA CYS A 128 -27.98 9.81 6.95
C CYS A 128 -29.17 10.41 7.49
#